data_7a53d7a03bcc09c6cffb550727c580b0
#
_entry.id   7a53d7a03bcc09c6cffb550727c580b0
#
_cell.length_a   1.000
_cell.length_b   1.000
_cell.length_c   1.000
_cell.angle_alpha   90.00
_cell.angle_beta   90.00
_cell.angle_gamma   90.00
#
_symmetry.space_group_name_H-M   'P 1'
#
loop_
_entity.id
_entity.type
_entity.pdbx_description
1 polymer ?
#
loop_
_entity_poly.entity_id
_entity_poly.type
_entity_poly.pdbx_seq_one_letter_code
_entity_poly.pdbx_strand_id
1 'polypeptide(L)'
;MVRTEKRVRELVSEDPAMREVVETVLDRADDGEVGWTDVKGDIESGQWGRLIEKEVLVEGEEGFRIEDPEDARAALETDDDLTASSVNLDDVEETSWSKWDKMAGVGTLLFMVGYMYAPIRRVVGETLDIVLGPLLDVLPFYVVVLMLAMTTGLYSTVLRALLMDMDKMSMYQDRMKDIQNRRKEAKERGDDAAMQKIQEEQMEAMGDQLGMFKEQFRPMAWIMFLTIPAFLWMYWAIGARGATSHYDLGNVIFPIWGSMTWTEPMLGPIQPWIFWYFICSTASIQIIQKAMNIQMTPSSS
;
A
#
# COMPACT_ATOMS: atom_id res chain seq x y z
N MET A 1 26.23 -31.26 -12.48
CA MET A 1 25.91 -29.86 -12.54
C MET A 1 25.10 -29.31 -11.36
N VAL A 2 24.48 -30.05 -10.50
CA VAL A 2 23.65 -29.54 -9.37
C VAL A 2 24.30 -29.76 -7.99
N ARG A 3 25.50 -30.31 -7.95
CA ARG A 3 26.11 -30.73 -6.66
C ARG A 3 26.86 -29.61 -5.95
N THR A 4 27.71 -28.87 -6.64
CA THR A 4 28.57 -27.83 -6.06
C THR A 4 27.75 -26.62 -5.65
N GLU A 5 26.84 -26.17 -6.50
CA GLU A 5 25.87 -25.10 -6.19
C GLU A 5 25.07 -25.38 -4.89
N LYS A 6 24.54 -26.60 -4.75
CA LYS A 6 23.78 -26.98 -3.55
C LYS A 6 24.65 -27.02 -2.29
N ARG A 7 25.87 -27.51 -2.38
CA ARG A 7 26.82 -27.60 -1.25
C ARG A 7 27.24 -26.21 -0.78
N VAL A 8 27.55 -25.30 -1.71
CA VAL A 8 27.90 -23.91 -1.37
C VAL A 8 26.72 -23.21 -0.70
N ARG A 9 25.50 -23.36 -1.20
CA ARG A 9 24.31 -22.79 -0.55
C ARG A 9 24.08 -23.36 0.85
N GLU A 10 24.17 -24.66 1.01
CA GLU A 10 24.02 -25.29 2.33
C GLU A 10 25.07 -24.78 3.32
N LEU A 11 26.31 -24.61 2.88
CA LEU A 11 27.40 -24.10 3.67
C LEU A 11 27.18 -22.63 4.10
N VAL A 12 26.78 -21.78 3.16
CA VAL A 12 26.46 -20.34 3.44
C VAL A 12 25.21 -20.21 4.31
N SER A 13 24.22 -21.10 4.15
CA SER A 13 23.02 -21.10 4.99
C SER A 13 23.27 -21.52 6.43
N GLU A 14 24.22 -22.45 6.65
CA GLU A 14 24.66 -22.87 8.01
C GLU A 14 25.48 -21.77 8.73
N ASP A 15 26.28 -21.02 7.96
CA ASP A 15 27.15 -19.97 8.49
C ASP A 15 27.36 -18.88 7.42
N PRO A 16 26.69 -17.71 7.56
CA PRO A 16 26.81 -16.61 6.59
C PRO A 16 28.24 -16.10 6.37
N ALA A 17 29.14 -16.26 7.38
CA ALA A 17 30.56 -15.90 7.21
C ALA A 17 31.28 -16.77 6.17
N MET A 18 30.76 -17.95 5.87
CA MET A 18 31.32 -18.83 4.85
C MET A 18 31.19 -18.28 3.43
N ARG A 19 30.32 -17.32 3.19
CA ARG A 19 30.19 -16.63 1.90
C ARG A 19 31.50 -15.92 1.53
N GLU A 20 31.99 -15.06 2.41
CA GLU A 20 33.24 -14.32 2.21
C GLU A 20 34.43 -15.27 2.06
N VAL A 21 34.38 -16.40 2.77
CA VAL A 21 35.37 -17.47 2.67
C VAL A 21 35.37 -18.13 1.29
N VAL A 22 34.18 -18.47 0.75
CA VAL A 22 34.06 -19.07 -0.59
C VAL A 22 34.49 -18.07 -1.67
N GLU A 23 34.10 -16.80 -1.55
CA GLU A 23 34.54 -15.72 -2.46
C GLU A 23 36.07 -15.56 -2.44
N THR A 24 36.68 -15.52 -1.25
CA THR A 24 38.12 -15.41 -1.10
C THR A 24 38.85 -16.58 -1.75
N VAL A 25 38.33 -17.78 -1.58
CA VAL A 25 38.90 -18.99 -2.19
C VAL A 25 38.76 -18.99 -3.73
N LEU A 26 37.61 -18.55 -4.24
CA LEU A 26 37.34 -18.38 -5.68
C LEU A 26 38.29 -17.35 -6.32
N ASP A 27 38.55 -16.25 -5.63
CA ASP A 27 39.43 -15.18 -6.12
C ASP A 27 40.93 -15.57 -6.09
N ARG A 28 41.31 -16.45 -5.14
CA ARG A 28 42.70 -16.90 -5.02
C ARG A 28 43.01 -18.12 -5.87
N ALA A 29 42.01 -18.84 -6.36
CA ALA A 29 42.12 -20.02 -7.20
C ALA A 29 42.36 -19.65 -8.69
N ASP A 30 43.35 -18.79 -8.98
CA ASP A 30 43.53 -18.11 -10.27
C ASP A 30 43.96 -19.04 -11.41
N ASP A 31 44.45 -20.26 -11.11
CA ASP A 31 44.76 -21.32 -12.08
C ASP A 31 44.03 -22.65 -11.75
N GLY A 32 42.92 -22.57 -10.99
CA GLY A 32 42.07 -23.70 -10.65
C GLY A 32 42.48 -24.48 -9.41
N GLU A 33 43.66 -24.22 -8.80
CA GLU A 33 44.09 -24.83 -7.55
C GLU A 33 44.48 -23.77 -6.51
N VAL A 34 44.19 -24.03 -5.23
CA VAL A 34 44.48 -23.15 -4.10
C VAL A 34 45.03 -23.99 -2.94
N GLY A 35 46.12 -23.55 -2.34
CA GLY A 35 46.70 -24.15 -1.14
C GLY A 35 46.28 -23.40 0.15
N TRP A 36 46.32 -24.10 1.26
CA TRP A 36 46.10 -23.44 2.57
C TRP A 36 47.04 -22.24 2.82
N THR A 37 48.25 -22.31 2.27
CA THR A 37 49.25 -21.25 2.38
C THR A 37 48.87 -19.96 1.72
N ASP A 38 48.00 -20.03 0.69
CA ASP A 38 47.61 -18.89 -0.13
C ASP A 38 46.47 -18.09 0.49
N VAL A 39 45.71 -18.71 1.41
CA VAL A 39 44.52 -18.15 2.03
C VAL A 39 44.61 -18.04 3.58
N LYS A 40 45.66 -18.57 4.21
CA LYS A 40 45.81 -18.61 5.69
C LYS A 40 45.83 -17.24 6.39
N GLY A 41 45.97 -16.15 5.60
CA GLY A 41 45.94 -14.78 6.15
C GLY A 41 44.55 -14.17 6.12
N ASP A 42 43.68 -14.73 5.31
CA ASP A 42 42.35 -14.15 5.01
C ASP A 42 41.25 -15.00 5.63
N ILE A 43 41.45 -16.31 5.87
CA ILE A 43 40.47 -17.23 6.43
C ILE A 43 40.99 -18.05 7.60
N GLU A 44 40.10 -18.52 8.46
CA GLU A 44 40.45 -19.36 9.60
C GLU A 44 40.62 -20.85 9.20
N SER A 45 41.49 -21.58 9.90
CA SER A 45 41.74 -23.01 9.64
C SER A 45 40.45 -23.87 9.78
N GLY A 46 39.53 -23.46 10.66
CA GLY A 46 38.23 -24.11 10.85
C GLY A 46 37.32 -23.94 9.63
N GLN A 47 37.33 -22.77 9.02
CA GLN A 47 36.55 -22.46 7.81
C GLN A 47 37.08 -23.25 6.61
N TRP A 48 38.41 -23.32 6.47
CA TRP A 48 39.04 -24.15 5.45
C TRP A 48 38.69 -25.64 5.58
N GLY A 49 38.69 -26.15 6.83
CA GLY A 49 38.28 -27.53 7.11
C GLY A 49 36.83 -27.81 6.72
N ARG A 50 35.93 -26.86 6.93
CA ARG A 50 34.52 -26.98 6.51
C ARG A 50 34.33 -27.05 5.00
N LEU A 51 35.11 -26.30 4.21
CA LEU A 51 35.07 -26.36 2.75
C LEU A 51 35.45 -27.76 2.24
N ILE A 52 36.43 -28.42 2.89
CA ILE A 52 36.85 -29.78 2.58
C ILE A 52 35.79 -30.78 3.04
N GLU A 53 35.26 -30.64 4.26
CA GLU A 53 34.24 -31.53 4.84
C GLU A 53 32.96 -31.54 4.00
N LYS A 54 32.56 -30.39 3.50
CA LYS A 54 31.37 -30.25 2.63
C LYS A 54 31.66 -30.57 1.15
N GLU A 55 32.90 -31.06 0.85
CA GLU A 55 33.33 -31.39 -0.52
C GLU A 55 33.14 -30.22 -1.51
N VAL A 56 33.24 -28.96 -1.06
CA VAL A 56 33.33 -27.77 -1.92
C VAL A 56 34.76 -27.66 -2.49
N LEU A 57 35.76 -28.00 -1.65
CA LEU A 57 37.15 -28.18 -2.07
C LEU A 57 37.48 -29.67 -2.21
N VAL A 58 37.96 -30.05 -3.36
CA VAL A 58 38.44 -31.41 -3.68
C VAL A 58 39.96 -31.40 -3.89
N GLU A 59 40.63 -32.54 -3.65
CA GLU A 59 42.07 -32.67 -3.87
C GLU A 59 42.42 -32.48 -5.36
N GLY A 60 43.39 -31.62 -5.65
CA GLY A 60 44.00 -31.38 -6.94
C GLY A 60 45.38 -32.02 -7.05
N GLU A 61 46.16 -31.66 -8.09
CA GLU A 61 47.54 -32.22 -8.34
C GLU A 61 48.58 -31.55 -7.43
N GLU A 62 48.47 -30.21 -7.17
CA GLU A 62 49.40 -29.45 -6.31
C GLU A 62 48.71 -28.77 -5.12
N GLY A 63 47.40 -28.97 -4.94
CA GLY A 63 46.62 -28.34 -3.86
C GLY A 63 45.17 -28.81 -3.81
N PHE A 64 44.27 -27.88 -3.52
CA PHE A 64 42.84 -28.11 -3.56
C PHE A 64 42.20 -27.26 -4.66
N ARG A 65 41.15 -27.77 -5.29
CA ARG A 65 40.39 -27.04 -6.27
C ARG A 65 38.91 -27.03 -5.90
N ILE A 66 38.18 -26.01 -6.34
CA ILE A 66 36.73 -26.04 -6.32
C ILE A 66 36.25 -26.95 -7.46
N GLU A 67 35.37 -27.92 -7.15
CA GLU A 67 34.91 -28.94 -8.11
C GLU A 67 34.27 -28.31 -9.36
N ASP A 68 33.49 -27.23 -9.18
CA ASP A 68 32.93 -26.43 -10.27
C ASP A 68 32.88 -24.95 -9.84
N PRO A 69 33.82 -24.11 -10.31
CA PRO A 69 33.91 -22.71 -9.95
C PRO A 69 32.74 -21.87 -10.49
N GLU A 70 32.16 -22.23 -11.65
CA GLU A 70 31.02 -21.50 -12.22
C GLU A 70 29.73 -21.76 -11.41
N ASP A 71 29.48 -23.02 -11.04
CA ASP A 71 28.37 -23.38 -10.15
C ASP A 71 28.51 -22.74 -8.76
N ALA A 72 29.74 -22.62 -8.25
CA ALA A 72 29.99 -21.96 -6.96
C ALA A 72 29.72 -20.43 -7.02
N ARG A 73 30.14 -19.77 -8.12
CA ARG A 73 29.81 -18.35 -8.34
C ARG A 73 28.32 -18.14 -8.54
N ALA A 74 27.66 -18.96 -9.35
CA ALA A 74 26.22 -18.91 -9.55
C ALA A 74 25.44 -19.13 -8.25
N ALA A 75 25.95 -19.95 -7.32
CA ALA A 75 25.34 -20.13 -6.01
C ALA A 75 25.38 -18.85 -5.17
N LEU A 76 26.50 -18.12 -5.20
CA LEU A 76 26.70 -16.87 -4.47
C LEU A 76 25.87 -15.72 -5.08
N GLU A 77 25.85 -15.58 -6.41
CA GLU A 77 25.05 -14.57 -7.11
C GLU A 77 23.55 -14.78 -6.91
N THR A 78 23.09 -16.03 -6.95
CA THR A 78 21.67 -16.35 -6.78
C THR A 78 21.18 -16.12 -5.35
N ASP A 79 22.03 -16.30 -4.36
CA ASP A 79 21.68 -16.04 -2.94
C ASP A 79 21.54 -14.52 -2.68
N ASP A 80 22.35 -13.70 -3.37
CA ASP A 80 22.21 -12.22 -3.36
C ASP A 80 20.89 -11.77 -3.95
N ASP A 81 20.49 -12.30 -5.10
CA ASP A 81 19.22 -11.96 -5.75
C ASP A 81 18.00 -12.32 -4.91
N LEU A 82 18.07 -13.40 -4.11
CA LEU A 82 16.97 -13.82 -3.24
C LEU A 82 16.93 -13.09 -1.90
N THR A 83 18.05 -12.53 -1.46
CA THR A 83 18.16 -11.90 -0.14
C THR A 83 18.26 -10.37 -0.17
N ALA A 84 18.65 -9.80 -1.30
CA ALA A 84 18.68 -8.35 -1.48
C ALA A 84 17.29 -7.82 -1.86
N SER A 85 16.78 -6.87 -1.11
CA SER A 85 15.62 -6.10 -1.53
C SER A 85 16.03 -5.12 -2.62
N SER A 86 15.41 -5.21 -3.80
CA SER A 86 15.67 -4.29 -4.91
C SER A 86 15.19 -2.86 -4.61
N VAL A 87 14.33 -2.72 -3.61
CA VAL A 87 13.75 -1.43 -3.21
C VAL A 87 14.19 -1.08 -1.79
N ASN A 88 15.10 -0.13 -1.70
CA ASN A 88 15.50 0.44 -0.41
C ASN A 88 14.53 1.58 -0.03
N LEU A 89 13.83 1.44 1.08
CA LEU A 89 12.91 2.45 1.61
C LEU A 89 13.55 3.37 2.67
N ASP A 90 14.81 3.14 3.05
CA ASP A 90 15.50 3.97 4.04
C ASP A 90 15.64 5.43 3.60
N ASP A 91 15.65 5.68 2.28
CA ASP A 91 15.69 7.02 1.69
C ASP A 91 14.29 7.67 1.57
N VAL A 92 13.22 6.95 1.92
CA VAL A 92 11.86 7.48 1.88
C VAL A 92 11.60 8.28 3.15
N GLU A 93 11.76 9.61 3.06
CA GLU A 93 11.39 10.51 4.16
C GLU A 93 9.98 10.21 4.67
N GLU A 94 9.84 9.91 5.96
CA GLU A 94 8.53 9.83 6.60
C GLU A 94 7.80 11.16 6.46
N THR A 95 6.75 11.20 5.63
CA THR A 95 5.92 12.40 5.57
C THR A 95 5.20 12.57 6.90
N SER A 96 5.62 13.58 7.62
CA SER A 96 4.96 13.98 8.87
C SER A 96 3.68 14.71 8.56
N TRP A 97 2.58 14.29 9.18
CA TRP A 97 1.32 15.03 9.14
C TRP A 97 1.54 16.46 9.62
N SER A 98 1.15 17.42 8.80
CA SER A 98 1.18 18.82 9.17
C SER A 98 0.19 19.11 10.32
N LYS A 99 0.34 20.25 10.99
CA LYS A 99 -0.62 20.67 12.03
C LYS A 99 -2.04 20.78 11.45
N TRP A 100 -2.18 21.17 10.20
CA TRP A 100 -3.44 21.28 9.49
C TRP A 100 -4.08 19.93 9.20
N ASP A 101 -3.29 18.92 8.83
CA ASP A 101 -3.78 17.55 8.62
C ASP A 101 -4.34 16.94 9.91
N LYS A 102 -3.63 17.18 11.03
CA LYS A 102 -4.09 16.77 12.36
C LYS A 102 -5.37 17.48 12.77
N MET A 103 -5.48 18.79 12.48
CA MET A 103 -6.70 19.55 12.72
C MET A 103 -7.87 19.05 11.88
N ALA A 104 -7.65 18.74 10.60
CA ALA A 104 -8.68 18.14 9.74
C ALA A 104 -9.15 16.79 10.29
N GLY A 105 -8.23 15.93 10.74
CA GLY A 105 -8.56 14.66 11.37
C GLY A 105 -9.39 14.83 12.66
N VAL A 106 -8.98 15.72 13.55
CA VAL A 106 -9.73 16.02 14.78
C VAL A 106 -11.10 16.63 14.45
N GLY A 107 -11.15 17.59 13.50
CA GLY A 107 -12.41 18.19 13.04
C GLY A 107 -13.37 17.15 12.46
N THR A 108 -12.86 16.18 11.68
CA THR A 108 -13.64 15.05 11.17
C THR A 108 -14.26 14.24 12.30
N LEU A 109 -13.48 13.90 13.33
CA LEU A 109 -13.99 13.17 14.49
C LEU A 109 -15.05 13.98 15.25
N LEU A 110 -14.85 15.29 15.41
CA LEU A 110 -15.85 16.16 16.04
C LEU A 110 -17.16 16.21 15.24
N PHE A 111 -17.10 16.32 13.92
CA PHE A 111 -18.29 16.25 13.07
C PHE A 111 -18.97 14.87 13.12
N MET A 112 -18.18 13.79 13.16
CA MET A 112 -18.71 12.44 13.27
C MET A 112 -19.45 12.22 14.60
N VAL A 113 -18.88 12.69 15.71
CA VAL A 113 -19.57 12.71 17.01
C VAL A 113 -20.77 13.65 16.94
N GLY A 114 -20.62 14.82 16.35
CA GLY A 114 -21.68 15.81 16.16
C GLY A 114 -22.88 15.28 15.38
N TYR A 115 -22.68 14.31 14.48
CA TYR A 115 -23.77 13.64 13.79
C TYR A 115 -24.77 12.96 14.75
N MET A 116 -24.32 12.49 15.90
CA MET A 116 -25.18 11.87 16.91
C MET A 116 -26.03 12.90 17.73
N TYR A 117 -25.56 14.14 17.78
CA TYR A 117 -26.20 15.19 18.59
C TYR A 117 -27.06 16.13 17.75
N ALA A 118 -28.38 16.15 18.01
CA ALA A 118 -29.34 17.01 17.30
C ALA A 118 -28.98 18.50 17.29
N PRO A 119 -28.49 19.11 18.38
CA PRO A 119 -28.09 20.53 18.37
C PRO A 119 -26.98 20.84 17.38
N ILE A 120 -25.96 19.95 17.29
CA ILE A 120 -24.81 20.15 16.37
C ILE A 120 -25.27 20.03 14.92
N ARG A 121 -26.09 19.02 14.62
CA ARG A 121 -26.70 18.89 13.29
C ARG A 121 -27.48 20.12 12.87
N ARG A 122 -28.25 20.70 13.81
CA ARG A 122 -29.02 21.93 13.57
C ARG A 122 -28.12 23.11 13.25
N VAL A 123 -27.11 23.37 14.10
CA VAL A 123 -26.17 24.48 13.88
C VAL A 123 -25.43 24.34 12.53
N VAL A 124 -24.94 23.16 12.22
CA VAL A 124 -24.27 22.92 10.94
C VAL A 124 -25.26 23.05 9.78
N GLY A 125 -26.46 22.48 9.92
CA GLY A 125 -27.53 22.57 8.93
C GLY A 125 -27.91 24.03 8.63
N GLU A 126 -28.25 24.80 9.63
CA GLU A 126 -28.64 26.21 9.51
C GLU A 126 -27.49 27.07 8.93
N THR A 127 -26.24 26.79 9.33
CA THR A 127 -25.09 27.54 8.80
C THR A 127 -24.89 27.29 7.33
N LEU A 128 -24.95 26.04 6.90
CA LEU A 128 -24.79 25.68 5.47
C LEU A 128 -26.02 26.05 4.64
N ASP A 129 -27.16 26.12 5.25
CA ASP A 129 -28.41 26.50 4.59
C ASP A 129 -28.39 27.94 4.08
N ILE A 130 -27.58 28.83 4.69
CA ILE A 130 -27.37 30.20 4.18
C ILE A 130 -26.86 30.18 2.73
N VAL A 131 -26.06 29.13 2.38
CA VAL A 131 -25.45 29.01 1.04
C VAL A 131 -26.23 28.02 0.17
N LEU A 132 -26.67 26.92 0.74
CA LEU A 132 -27.29 25.81 -0.02
C LEU A 132 -28.82 25.94 -0.10
N GLY A 133 -29.47 26.61 0.88
CA GLY A 133 -30.91 26.84 0.90
C GLY A 133 -31.42 27.54 -0.37
N PRO A 134 -30.83 28.68 -0.79
CA PRO A 134 -31.23 29.39 -2.00
C PRO A 134 -31.17 28.51 -3.29
N LEU A 135 -30.37 27.45 -3.29
CA LEU A 135 -30.37 26.50 -4.40
C LEU A 135 -31.65 25.66 -4.44
N LEU A 136 -32.22 25.33 -3.30
CA LEU A 136 -33.47 24.57 -3.20
C LEU A 136 -34.70 25.40 -3.59
N ASP A 137 -34.62 26.72 -3.53
CA ASP A 137 -35.67 27.62 -4.00
C ASP A 137 -35.78 27.66 -5.53
N VAL A 138 -34.65 27.35 -6.23
CA VAL A 138 -34.55 27.44 -7.69
C VAL A 138 -34.48 26.05 -8.34
N LEU A 139 -33.86 25.09 -7.66
CA LEU A 139 -33.55 23.77 -8.21
C LEU A 139 -34.22 22.66 -7.41
N PRO A 140 -34.71 21.60 -8.05
CA PRO A 140 -35.23 20.45 -7.34
C PRO A 140 -34.08 19.73 -6.58
N PHE A 141 -34.43 19.11 -5.45
CA PHE A 141 -33.47 18.51 -4.53
C PHE A 141 -32.50 17.51 -5.20
N TYR A 142 -32.98 16.70 -6.13
CA TYR A 142 -32.11 15.75 -6.84
C TYR A 142 -31.00 16.42 -7.66
N VAL A 143 -31.23 17.65 -8.17
CA VAL A 143 -30.20 18.44 -8.86
C VAL A 143 -29.19 19.00 -7.84
N VAL A 144 -29.66 19.47 -6.70
CA VAL A 144 -28.78 19.97 -5.62
C VAL A 144 -27.87 18.84 -5.12
N VAL A 145 -28.40 17.63 -4.92
CA VAL A 145 -27.60 16.45 -4.56
C VAL A 145 -26.57 16.11 -5.64
N LEU A 146 -26.95 16.20 -6.93
CA LEU A 146 -26.00 15.99 -8.05
C LEU A 146 -24.88 17.05 -8.01
N MET A 147 -25.21 18.32 -7.82
CA MET A 147 -24.21 19.39 -7.71
C MET A 147 -23.24 19.17 -6.53
N LEU A 148 -23.78 18.80 -5.37
CA LEU A 148 -22.96 18.42 -4.22
C LEU A 148 -22.07 17.22 -4.51
N ALA A 149 -22.60 16.20 -5.17
CA ALA A 149 -21.82 15.01 -5.56
C ALA A 149 -20.70 15.35 -6.56
N MET A 150 -20.96 16.24 -7.52
CA MET A 150 -19.95 16.72 -8.44
C MET A 150 -18.86 17.54 -7.74
N THR A 151 -19.25 18.44 -6.83
CA THR A 151 -18.34 19.27 -6.07
C THR A 151 -17.47 18.39 -5.15
N THR A 152 -18.09 17.45 -4.43
CA THR A 152 -17.36 16.50 -3.58
C THR A 152 -16.44 15.60 -4.39
N GLY A 153 -16.86 15.14 -5.55
CA GLY A 153 -16.03 14.37 -6.49
C GLY A 153 -14.81 15.16 -6.97
N LEU A 154 -15.02 16.43 -7.31
CA LEU A 154 -13.95 17.30 -7.79
C LEU A 154 -12.88 17.53 -6.72
N TYR A 155 -13.28 18.04 -5.54
CA TYR A 155 -12.28 18.31 -4.51
C TYR A 155 -11.65 17.02 -3.96
N SER A 156 -12.39 15.90 -3.89
CA SER A 156 -11.81 14.62 -3.49
C SER A 156 -10.70 14.17 -4.44
N THR A 157 -10.93 14.31 -5.74
CA THR A 157 -9.95 13.94 -6.77
C THR A 157 -8.72 14.85 -6.68
N VAL A 158 -8.94 16.15 -6.55
CA VAL A 158 -7.84 17.12 -6.40
C VAL A 158 -7.06 16.90 -5.11
N LEU A 159 -7.73 16.69 -3.98
CA LEU A 159 -7.06 16.43 -2.69
C LEU A 159 -6.22 15.16 -2.74
N ARG A 160 -6.73 14.09 -3.36
CA ARG A 160 -5.94 12.87 -3.56
C ARG A 160 -4.72 13.12 -4.42
N ALA A 161 -4.88 13.82 -5.55
CA ALA A 161 -3.78 14.13 -6.45
C ALA A 161 -2.69 15.03 -5.80
N LEU A 162 -3.09 15.93 -4.88
CA LEU A 162 -2.17 16.84 -4.20
C LEU A 162 -1.52 16.25 -2.94
N LEU A 163 -2.23 15.36 -2.24
CA LEU A 163 -1.82 14.86 -0.93
C LEU A 163 -1.28 13.42 -0.94
N MET A 164 -1.58 12.63 -1.98
CA MET A 164 -1.02 11.29 -2.15
C MET A 164 0.29 11.35 -2.92
N ASP A 165 1.32 10.73 -2.36
CA ASP A 165 2.57 10.47 -3.03
C ASP A 165 2.46 9.14 -3.79
N MET A 166 2.21 9.25 -5.11
CA MET A 166 2.02 8.09 -5.97
C MET A 166 3.33 7.33 -6.18
N ASP A 167 4.48 8.02 -6.12
CA ASP A 167 5.78 7.40 -6.28
C ASP A 167 6.10 6.50 -5.08
N LYS A 168 5.85 6.99 -3.87
CA LYS A 168 5.95 6.15 -2.65
C LYS A 168 5.02 4.94 -2.71
N MET A 169 3.78 5.13 -3.16
CA MET A 169 2.82 4.05 -3.28
C MET A 169 3.31 2.97 -4.25
N SER A 170 3.88 3.37 -5.40
CA SER A 170 4.42 2.41 -6.36
C SER A 170 5.64 1.68 -5.80
N MET A 171 6.56 2.37 -5.10
CA MET A 171 7.71 1.75 -4.44
C MET A 171 7.31 0.65 -3.45
N TYR A 172 6.31 0.91 -2.59
CA TYR A 172 5.79 -0.09 -1.67
C TYR A 172 5.18 -1.31 -2.39
N GLN A 173 4.45 -1.06 -3.48
CA GLN A 173 3.85 -2.14 -4.27
C GLN A 173 4.92 -2.97 -4.98
N ASP A 174 5.93 -2.33 -5.54
CA ASP A 174 7.04 -3.01 -6.23
C ASP A 174 7.86 -3.84 -5.25
N ARG A 175 8.17 -3.32 -4.05
CA ARG A 175 8.82 -4.09 -2.98
C ARG A 175 8.00 -5.33 -2.59
N MET A 176 6.70 -5.18 -2.37
CA MET A 176 5.84 -6.32 -2.03
C MET A 176 5.76 -7.36 -3.15
N LYS A 177 5.75 -6.92 -4.41
CA LYS A 177 5.76 -7.81 -5.59
C LYS A 177 7.08 -8.57 -5.69
N ASP A 178 8.20 -7.89 -5.45
CA ASP A 178 9.54 -8.47 -5.43
C ASP A 178 9.65 -9.54 -4.32
N ILE A 179 9.27 -9.24 -3.09
CA ILE A 179 9.23 -10.20 -1.99
C ILE A 179 8.38 -11.43 -2.35
N GLN A 180 7.22 -11.22 -2.98
CA GLN A 180 6.35 -12.34 -3.41
C GLN A 180 7.00 -13.21 -4.49
N ASN A 181 7.70 -12.59 -5.46
CA ASN A 181 8.40 -13.31 -6.53
C ASN A 181 9.55 -14.14 -5.95
N ARG A 182 10.41 -13.53 -5.13
CA ARG A 182 11.52 -14.22 -4.46
C ARG A 182 11.03 -15.36 -3.57
N ARG A 183 9.92 -15.17 -2.86
CA ARG A 183 9.28 -16.23 -2.07
C ARG A 183 8.83 -17.41 -2.92
N LYS A 184 8.26 -17.13 -4.11
CA LYS A 184 7.83 -18.17 -5.04
C LYS A 184 9.03 -18.94 -5.56
N GLU A 185 10.11 -18.27 -5.96
CA GLU A 185 11.33 -18.86 -6.44
C GLU A 185 12.04 -19.70 -5.35
N ALA A 186 12.18 -19.16 -4.13
CA ALA A 186 12.74 -19.91 -3.00
C ALA A 186 11.95 -21.19 -2.72
N LYS A 187 10.62 -21.11 -2.79
CA LYS A 187 9.74 -22.27 -2.61
C LYS A 187 9.90 -23.31 -3.72
N GLU A 188 10.04 -22.87 -4.98
CA GLU A 188 10.25 -23.78 -6.13
C GLU A 188 11.61 -24.48 -6.07
N ARG A 189 12.63 -23.81 -5.50
CA ARG A 189 13.96 -24.35 -5.28
C ARG A 189 14.07 -25.22 -4.02
N GLY A 190 13.10 -25.13 -3.10
CA GLY A 190 13.12 -25.83 -1.81
C GLY A 190 14.15 -25.26 -0.85
N ASP A 191 14.46 -23.97 -0.95
CA ASP A 191 15.45 -23.29 -0.13
C ASP A 191 14.79 -22.75 1.15
N ASP A 192 14.88 -23.53 2.23
CA ASP A 192 14.26 -23.19 3.51
C ASP A 192 14.96 -21.98 4.19
N ALA A 193 16.26 -21.77 3.96
CA ALA A 193 17.00 -20.65 4.53
C ALA A 193 16.59 -19.32 3.86
N ALA A 194 16.52 -19.31 2.52
CA ALA A 194 15.99 -18.16 1.79
C ALA A 194 14.53 -17.86 2.17
N MET A 195 13.71 -18.89 2.36
CA MET A 195 12.32 -18.73 2.83
C MET A 195 12.23 -18.06 4.19
N GLN A 196 13.12 -18.39 5.12
CA GLN A 196 13.14 -17.78 6.45
C GLN A 196 13.54 -16.29 6.38
N LYS A 197 14.58 -15.96 5.64
CA LYS A 197 15.02 -14.56 5.42
C LYS A 197 13.91 -13.73 4.75
N ILE A 198 13.27 -14.26 3.70
CA ILE A 198 12.16 -13.59 3.02
C ILE A 198 10.97 -13.40 3.95
N GLN A 199 10.73 -14.32 4.87
CA GLN A 199 9.66 -14.18 5.88
C GLN A 199 9.98 -13.06 6.88
N GLU A 200 11.23 -12.90 7.29
CA GLU A 200 11.67 -11.79 8.14
C GLU A 200 11.51 -10.45 7.41
N GLU A 201 11.94 -10.37 6.16
CA GLU A 201 11.76 -9.20 5.29
C GLU A 201 10.28 -8.88 5.05
N GLN A 202 9.42 -9.89 4.90
CA GLN A 202 7.98 -9.70 4.81
C GLN A 202 7.38 -9.11 6.09
N MET A 203 7.89 -9.49 7.27
CA MET A 203 7.45 -8.90 8.53
C MET A 203 7.90 -7.44 8.67
N GLU A 204 9.11 -7.11 8.23
CA GLU A 204 9.59 -5.74 8.16
C GLU A 204 8.75 -4.89 7.19
N ALA A 205 8.50 -5.40 5.99
CA ALA A 205 7.64 -4.76 5.00
C ALA A 205 6.19 -4.56 5.47
N MET A 206 5.70 -5.36 6.43
CA MET A 206 4.41 -5.09 7.09
C MET A 206 4.45 -3.82 7.95
N GLY A 207 5.59 -3.48 8.55
CA GLY A 207 5.80 -2.19 9.22
C GLY A 207 5.67 -1.02 8.26
N ASP A 208 6.27 -1.14 7.08
CA ASP A 208 6.19 -0.14 6.00
C ASP A 208 4.76 0.02 5.47
N GLN A 209 3.98 -1.07 5.47
CA GLN A 209 2.56 -1.03 5.10
C GLN A 209 1.74 -0.12 6.02
N LEU A 210 2.11 0.00 7.31
CA LEU A 210 1.50 0.97 8.21
C LEU A 210 1.85 2.42 7.82
N GLY A 211 3.06 2.66 7.33
CA GLY A 211 3.46 3.94 6.73
C GLY A 211 2.59 4.31 5.54
N MET A 212 2.36 3.35 4.64
CA MET A 212 1.48 3.52 3.48
C MET A 212 0.03 3.84 3.87
N PHE A 213 -0.52 3.18 4.90
CA PHE A 213 -1.84 3.53 5.44
C PHE A 213 -1.88 4.96 5.97
N LYS A 214 -0.85 5.41 6.68
CA LYS A 214 -0.74 6.78 7.20
C LYS A 214 -0.82 7.82 6.08
N GLU A 215 -0.16 7.57 4.94
CA GLU A 215 -0.24 8.41 3.74
C GLU A 215 -1.64 8.42 3.12
N GLN A 216 -2.30 7.27 3.06
CA GLN A 216 -3.66 7.14 2.54
C GLN A 216 -4.70 7.86 3.41
N PHE A 217 -4.49 7.90 4.72
CA PHE A 217 -5.39 8.58 5.65
C PHE A 217 -5.33 10.10 5.56
N ARG A 218 -4.24 10.67 5.10
CA ARG A 218 -4.06 12.12 4.99
C ARG A 218 -5.09 12.78 4.07
N PRO A 219 -5.22 12.41 2.79
CA PRO A 219 -6.29 12.95 1.94
C PRO A 219 -7.68 12.55 2.43
N MET A 220 -7.85 11.36 3.00
CA MET A 220 -9.13 10.89 3.52
C MET A 220 -9.65 11.77 4.66
N ALA A 221 -8.80 12.21 5.59
CA ALA A 221 -9.17 13.12 6.66
C ALA A 221 -9.73 14.45 6.11
N TRP A 222 -9.09 15.03 5.12
CA TRP A 222 -9.56 16.25 4.47
C TRP A 222 -10.86 16.06 3.69
N ILE A 223 -10.97 14.98 2.94
CA ILE A 223 -12.19 14.64 2.18
C ILE A 223 -13.36 14.49 3.14
N MET A 224 -13.19 13.75 4.23
CA MET A 224 -14.25 13.56 5.24
C MET A 224 -14.59 14.86 5.96
N PHE A 225 -13.58 15.66 6.32
CA PHE A 225 -13.79 16.95 6.97
C PHE A 225 -14.68 17.88 6.15
N LEU A 226 -14.50 17.90 4.82
CA LEU A 226 -15.30 18.72 3.91
C LEU A 226 -16.66 18.10 3.55
N THR A 227 -16.72 16.75 3.49
CA THR A 227 -17.93 16.04 3.06
C THR A 227 -18.97 15.92 4.16
N ILE A 228 -18.56 15.66 5.42
CA ILE A 228 -19.50 15.43 6.52
C ILE A 228 -20.44 16.61 6.75
N PRO A 229 -20.01 17.86 6.75
CA PRO A 229 -20.93 19.00 6.89
C PRO A 229 -22.02 19.03 5.80
N ALA A 230 -21.68 18.73 4.54
CA ALA A 230 -22.67 18.66 3.46
C ALA A 230 -23.72 17.56 3.70
N PHE A 231 -23.28 16.40 4.21
CA PHE A 231 -24.20 15.34 4.62
C PHE A 231 -25.06 15.73 5.80
N LEU A 232 -24.51 16.44 6.79
CA LEU A 232 -25.27 16.95 7.92
C LEU A 232 -26.36 17.94 7.49
N TRP A 233 -26.04 18.80 6.50
CA TRP A 233 -27.02 19.70 5.92
C TRP A 233 -28.12 18.95 5.16
N MET A 234 -27.77 18.02 4.26
CA MET A 234 -28.77 17.20 3.57
C MET A 234 -29.68 16.48 4.55
N TYR A 235 -29.08 15.88 5.60
CA TYR A 235 -29.81 15.20 6.65
C TYR A 235 -30.78 16.09 7.39
N TRP A 236 -30.39 17.35 7.68
CA TRP A 236 -31.18 18.38 8.28
C TRP A 236 -32.31 18.85 7.35
N ALA A 237 -31.99 19.13 6.07
CA ALA A 237 -32.94 19.62 5.06
C ALA A 237 -34.10 18.64 4.79
N ILE A 238 -33.80 17.34 4.71
CA ILE A 238 -34.81 16.29 4.46
C ILE A 238 -35.62 15.90 5.71
N GLY A 239 -35.23 16.37 6.90
CA GLY A 239 -35.92 16.01 8.15
C GLY A 239 -35.76 14.53 8.55
N ALA A 240 -34.62 13.93 8.31
CA ALA A 240 -34.39 12.53 8.63
C ALA A 240 -34.51 12.22 10.15
N ARG A 241 -34.84 10.96 10.49
CA ARG A 241 -35.09 10.47 11.85
C ARG A 241 -36.31 11.10 12.54
N GLY A 242 -37.37 11.38 11.80
CA GLY A 242 -38.64 11.86 12.36
C GLY A 242 -38.66 13.35 12.69
N ALA A 243 -37.63 14.11 12.34
CA ALA A 243 -37.73 15.56 12.29
C ALA A 243 -38.62 15.98 11.10
N THR A 244 -39.33 17.11 11.27
CA THR A 244 -40.02 17.73 10.13
C THR A 244 -39.01 18.16 9.08
N SER A 245 -39.30 17.84 7.82
CA SER A 245 -38.50 18.38 6.69
C SER A 245 -38.57 19.90 6.72
N HIS A 246 -37.45 20.58 6.49
CA HIS A 246 -37.40 22.04 6.39
C HIS A 246 -37.86 22.54 5.02
N TYR A 247 -37.87 21.63 4.02
CA TYR A 247 -38.25 21.92 2.66
C TYR A 247 -39.30 20.92 2.15
N ASP A 248 -40.21 21.36 1.28
CA ASP A 248 -41.04 20.46 0.50
C ASP A 248 -40.26 19.96 -0.70
N LEU A 249 -39.60 18.81 -0.52
CA LEU A 249 -38.69 18.26 -1.50
C LEU A 249 -39.36 17.39 -2.59
N GLY A 250 -40.68 17.21 -2.48
CA GLY A 250 -41.46 16.36 -3.36
C GLY A 250 -41.05 14.87 -3.30
N ASN A 251 -41.56 14.10 -4.24
CA ASN A 251 -41.22 12.68 -4.39
C ASN A 251 -40.22 12.47 -5.52
N VAL A 252 -39.40 11.43 -5.36
CA VAL A 252 -38.51 10.93 -6.43
C VAL A 252 -39.07 9.66 -7.01
N ILE A 253 -38.92 9.48 -8.32
CA ILE A 253 -39.37 8.27 -9.02
C ILE A 253 -38.16 7.44 -9.40
N PHE A 254 -38.06 6.24 -8.84
CA PHE A 254 -37.07 5.25 -9.22
C PHE A 254 -37.71 4.17 -10.13
N PRO A 255 -37.01 3.72 -11.18
CA PRO A 255 -37.55 2.78 -12.15
C PRO A 255 -38.10 1.46 -11.57
N ILE A 256 -37.49 0.99 -10.46
CA ILE A 256 -37.83 -0.30 -9.83
C ILE A 256 -38.80 -0.11 -8.66
N TRP A 257 -38.64 0.97 -7.88
CA TRP A 257 -39.37 1.22 -6.62
C TRP A 257 -40.56 2.17 -6.77
N GLY A 258 -40.69 2.83 -7.92
CA GLY A 258 -41.77 3.78 -8.16
C GLY A 258 -41.55 5.13 -7.46
N SER A 259 -42.66 5.78 -7.11
CA SER A 259 -42.63 7.10 -6.43
C SER A 259 -42.40 6.92 -4.92
N MET A 260 -41.35 7.53 -4.41
CA MET A 260 -40.93 7.45 -3.00
C MET A 260 -40.58 8.83 -2.45
N THR A 261 -40.73 8.99 -1.13
CA THR A 261 -40.18 10.15 -0.43
C THR A 261 -38.67 9.97 -0.20
N TRP A 262 -37.94 11.05 0.02
CA TRP A 262 -36.48 11.00 0.18
C TRP A 262 -36.01 10.26 1.43
N THR A 263 -36.89 10.08 2.43
CA THR A 263 -36.58 9.44 3.73
C THR A 263 -37.13 8.03 3.88
N GLU A 264 -37.89 7.53 2.91
CA GLU A 264 -38.46 6.20 2.92
C GLU A 264 -37.36 5.12 2.75
N PRO A 265 -37.41 4.00 3.47
CA PRO A 265 -36.40 2.94 3.29
C PRO A 265 -36.54 2.28 1.90
N MET A 266 -35.48 2.26 1.09
CA MET A 266 -35.47 1.70 -0.25
C MET A 266 -34.78 0.33 -0.33
N LEU A 267 -33.56 0.25 0.21
CA LEU A 267 -32.74 -0.97 0.27
C LEU A 267 -32.30 -1.20 1.73
N GLY A 268 -33.14 -1.89 2.53
CA GLY A 268 -32.89 -2.03 3.96
C GLY A 268 -32.86 -0.65 4.64
N PRO A 269 -31.78 -0.27 5.33
CA PRO A 269 -31.69 1.05 6.01
C PRO A 269 -31.32 2.20 5.04
N ILE A 270 -31.07 1.93 3.75
CA ILE A 270 -30.61 2.93 2.78
C ILE A 270 -31.81 3.71 2.28
N GLN A 271 -31.77 5.02 2.43
CA GLN A 271 -32.77 5.96 1.95
C GLN A 271 -32.47 6.45 0.53
N PRO A 272 -33.50 6.87 -0.26
CA PRO A 272 -33.35 7.33 -1.64
C PRO A 272 -32.28 8.41 -1.86
N TRP A 273 -32.16 9.38 -0.95
CA TRP A 273 -31.18 10.45 -1.07
C TRP A 273 -29.74 9.96 -0.95
N ILE A 274 -29.46 8.97 -0.07
CA ILE A 274 -28.13 8.36 0.06
C ILE A 274 -27.79 7.58 -1.20
N PHE A 275 -28.76 6.81 -1.69
CA PHE A 275 -28.59 6.03 -2.93
C PHE A 275 -28.34 6.92 -4.14
N TRP A 276 -29.12 8.01 -4.27
CA TRP A 276 -28.94 8.98 -5.34
C TRP A 276 -27.57 9.67 -5.27
N TYR A 277 -27.18 10.14 -4.07
CA TYR A 277 -25.86 10.72 -3.86
C TYR A 277 -24.74 9.74 -4.24
N PHE A 278 -24.85 8.48 -3.86
CA PHE A 278 -23.87 7.45 -4.16
C PHE A 278 -23.67 7.25 -5.66
N ILE A 279 -24.78 7.14 -6.42
CA ILE A 279 -24.73 7.01 -7.89
C ILE A 279 -24.09 8.26 -8.51
N CYS A 280 -24.55 9.45 -8.12
CA CYS A 280 -24.03 10.71 -8.64
C CYS A 280 -22.54 10.88 -8.30
N SER A 281 -22.14 10.57 -7.09
CA SER A 281 -20.74 10.68 -6.64
C SER A 281 -19.83 9.71 -7.41
N THR A 282 -20.24 8.46 -7.55
CA THR A 282 -19.46 7.45 -8.28
C THR A 282 -19.29 7.84 -9.76
N ALA A 283 -20.36 8.27 -10.40
CA ALA A 283 -20.32 8.72 -11.79
C ALA A 283 -19.46 9.99 -11.94
N SER A 284 -19.61 10.96 -11.03
CA SER A 284 -18.84 12.21 -11.05
C SER A 284 -17.35 11.97 -10.88
N ILE A 285 -16.93 11.12 -9.95
CA ILE A 285 -15.53 10.77 -9.73
C ILE A 285 -14.91 10.18 -10.98
N GLN A 286 -15.59 9.22 -11.63
CA GLN A 286 -15.09 8.60 -12.85
C GLN A 286 -14.95 9.60 -14.02
N ILE A 287 -15.94 10.48 -14.19
CA ILE A 287 -15.92 11.50 -15.22
C ILE A 287 -14.75 12.49 -14.96
N ILE A 288 -14.60 12.95 -13.72
CA ILE A 288 -13.58 13.91 -13.32
C ILE A 288 -12.18 13.31 -13.49
N GLN A 289 -11.95 12.09 -13.02
CA GLN A 289 -10.67 11.39 -13.19
C GLN A 289 -10.29 11.27 -14.65
N LYS A 290 -11.24 10.87 -15.50
CA LYS A 290 -11.00 10.77 -16.93
C LYS A 290 -10.78 12.12 -17.61
N ALA A 291 -11.51 13.15 -17.22
CA ALA A 291 -11.38 14.49 -17.77
C ALA A 291 -10.05 15.16 -17.37
N MET A 292 -9.58 14.90 -16.15
CA MET A 292 -8.31 15.43 -15.63
C MET A 292 -7.10 14.54 -15.97
N ASN A 293 -7.31 13.42 -16.65
CA ASN A 293 -6.28 12.42 -16.97
C ASN A 293 -5.47 11.95 -15.74
N ILE A 294 -6.12 11.89 -14.58
CA ILE A 294 -5.52 11.44 -13.33
C ILE A 294 -5.67 9.93 -13.23
N GLN A 295 -4.54 9.22 -13.31
CA GLN A 295 -4.49 7.78 -13.02
C GLN A 295 -4.36 7.58 -11.52
N MET A 296 -5.40 7.03 -10.88
CA MET A 296 -5.42 6.72 -9.44
C MET A 296 -4.93 5.29 -9.14
N THR A 297 -4.66 4.52 -10.16
CA THR A 297 -4.07 3.17 -10.07
C THR A 297 -2.66 3.23 -10.65
N PRO A 298 -1.63 2.77 -9.90
CA PRO A 298 -0.30 2.62 -10.46
C PRO A 298 -0.40 1.69 -11.67
N SER A 299 0.12 2.14 -12.83
CA SER A 299 0.21 1.28 -13.99
C SER A 299 1.27 0.22 -13.71
N SER A 300 0.85 -1.04 -13.49
CA SER A 300 1.76 -2.18 -13.54
C SER A 300 2.29 -2.28 -14.98
N SER A 301 3.43 -1.72 -15.25
CA SER A 301 4.22 -2.01 -16.45
C SER A 301 4.92 -3.35 -16.30
#